data_2575a06e5524a8eeffd9f861d585a76f
#
_entry.id   2575a06e5524a8eeffd9f861d585a76f
#
_cell.length_a   1.000
_cell.length_b   1.000
_cell.length_c   1.000
_cell.angle_alpha   90.00
_cell.angle_beta   90.00
_cell.angle_gamma   90.00
#
_symmetry.space_group_name_H-M   'P 1'
#
loop_
_entity.id
_entity.type
_entity.pdbx_description
1 polymer ?
#
loop_
_entity_poly.entity_id
_entity_poly.type
_entity_poly.pdbx_seq_one_letter_code
_entity_poly.pdbx_strand_id
1 'polypeptide(L)'
;MASPFISDRIQNHDDKVLLARITEYFEAFANADADKMDSMVADDYRMSDIPLGIVRSSKGAWYQQNKGFSSLMTNISVEAISLHGSSEPGSFAVLENVVRFTLKVDPPEVAKPNLPPGIKKGDSSGMIMLSTIWWNSDGKIARELEYGKLLWEGFDINAFNGW
;
A
#
# COMPACT_ATOMS: atom_id res chain seq x y z
N MET A 1 -5.26 1.16 20.78
CA MET A 1 -4.05 1.27 19.93
C MET A 1 -4.37 2.27 18.85
N ALA A 2 -3.41 3.11 18.42
CA ALA A 2 -3.63 4.00 17.28
C ALA A 2 -3.79 3.18 16.01
N SER A 3 -4.58 3.68 15.03
CA SER A 3 -4.70 3.03 13.73
C SER A 3 -3.32 2.95 13.05
N PRO A 4 -2.99 1.83 12.40
CA PRO A 4 -1.76 1.73 11.61
C PRO A 4 -1.84 2.52 10.28
N PHE A 5 -3.02 3.03 9.92
CA PHE A 5 -3.20 3.98 8.83
C PHE A 5 -3.31 5.40 9.42
N ILE A 6 -2.31 6.22 9.15
CA ILE A 6 -2.22 7.60 9.63
C ILE A 6 -2.79 8.50 8.54
N SER A 7 -3.96 9.08 8.79
CA SER A 7 -4.76 9.81 7.80
C SER A 7 -5.00 11.30 8.14
N ASP A 8 -4.32 11.83 9.14
CA ASP A 8 -4.58 13.19 9.65
C ASP A 8 -4.54 14.26 8.56
N ARG A 9 -3.63 14.10 7.58
CA ARG A 9 -3.43 15.07 6.50
C ARG A 9 -4.54 15.08 5.44
N ILE A 10 -5.31 13.99 5.34
CA ILE A 10 -6.34 13.81 4.32
C ILE A 10 -7.77 13.93 4.88
N GLN A 11 -7.94 14.15 6.19
CA GLN A 11 -9.25 14.19 6.85
C GLN A 11 -10.20 15.27 6.31
N ASN A 12 -9.64 16.32 5.70
CA ASN A 12 -10.41 17.42 5.12
C ASN A 12 -10.82 17.20 3.66
N HIS A 13 -10.56 15.99 3.08
CA HIS A 13 -11.01 15.67 1.73
C HIS A 13 -12.54 15.77 1.63
N ASP A 14 -13.06 16.45 0.58
CA ASP A 14 -14.48 16.72 0.45
C ASP A 14 -15.31 15.46 0.21
N ASP A 15 -14.81 14.51 -0.59
CA ASP A 15 -15.45 13.20 -0.81
C ASP A 15 -15.23 12.28 0.39
N LYS A 16 -16.21 12.27 1.31
CA LYS A 16 -16.15 11.43 2.52
C LYS A 16 -16.29 9.93 2.24
N VAL A 17 -16.94 9.57 1.14
CA VAL A 17 -17.02 8.16 0.71
C VAL A 17 -15.67 7.67 0.23
N LEU A 18 -14.96 8.47 -0.56
CA LEU A 18 -13.59 8.19 -0.98
C LEU A 18 -12.69 8.02 0.25
N LEU A 19 -12.71 9.00 1.16
CA LEU A 19 -11.90 8.96 2.38
C LEU A 19 -12.14 7.67 3.18
N ALA A 20 -13.41 7.28 3.36
CA ALA A 20 -13.76 6.05 4.08
C ALA A 20 -13.23 4.79 3.38
N ARG A 21 -13.38 4.68 2.05
CA ARG A 21 -12.88 3.53 1.28
C ARG A 21 -11.36 3.40 1.34
N ILE A 22 -10.64 4.51 1.16
CA ILE A 22 -9.18 4.54 1.25
C ILE A 22 -8.71 4.16 2.65
N THR A 23 -9.34 4.71 3.69
CA THR A 23 -9.04 4.36 5.07
C THR A 23 -9.23 2.86 5.32
N GLU A 24 -10.37 2.30 4.96
CA GLU A 24 -10.68 0.88 5.16
C GLU A 24 -9.68 -0.04 4.43
N TYR A 25 -9.32 0.30 3.20
CA TYR A 25 -8.39 -0.49 2.39
C TYR A 25 -6.97 -0.49 2.96
N PHE A 26 -6.44 0.69 3.26
CA PHE A 26 -5.06 0.79 3.78
C PHE A 26 -4.94 0.39 5.26
N GLU A 27 -6.00 0.49 6.05
CA GLU A 27 -6.05 -0.15 7.37
C GLU A 27 -6.00 -1.68 7.27
N ALA A 28 -6.73 -2.28 6.33
CA ALA A 28 -6.68 -3.72 6.09
C ALA A 28 -5.25 -4.15 5.68
N PHE A 29 -4.61 -3.43 4.78
CA PHE A 29 -3.21 -3.66 4.39
C PHE A 29 -2.25 -3.57 5.59
N ALA A 30 -2.31 -2.49 6.36
CA ALA A 30 -1.43 -2.28 7.50
C ALA A 30 -1.65 -3.28 8.65
N ASN A 31 -2.88 -3.80 8.77
CA ASN A 31 -3.21 -4.89 9.70
C ASN A 31 -2.88 -6.28 9.15
N ALA A 32 -2.31 -6.37 7.93
CA ALA A 32 -2.02 -7.63 7.25
C ALA A 32 -3.26 -8.52 7.02
N ASP A 33 -4.43 -7.87 6.84
CA ASP A 33 -5.73 -8.53 6.60
C ASP A 33 -5.99 -8.69 5.10
N ALA A 34 -5.32 -9.69 4.50
CA ALA A 34 -5.45 -9.98 3.08
C ALA A 34 -6.87 -10.41 2.70
N ASP A 35 -7.61 -11.06 3.59
CA ASP A 35 -8.98 -11.49 3.35
C ASP A 35 -9.92 -10.29 3.24
N LYS A 36 -9.75 -9.30 4.11
CA LYS A 36 -10.50 -8.04 4.05
C LYS A 36 -10.20 -7.29 2.76
N MET A 37 -8.91 -7.15 2.39
CA MET A 37 -8.52 -6.51 1.14
C MET A 37 -9.13 -7.23 -0.08
N ASP A 38 -9.09 -8.58 -0.12
CA ASP A 38 -9.68 -9.38 -1.20
C ASP A 38 -11.17 -9.12 -1.37
N SER A 39 -11.90 -8.90 -0.28
CA SER A 39 -13.33 -8.58 -0.30
C SER A 39 -13.65 -7.22 -0.94
N MET A 40 -12.68 -6.31 -0.97
CA MET A 40 -12.85 -4.92 -1.47
C MET A 40 -12.49 -4.77 -2.95
N VAL A 41 -11.85 -5.76 -3.56
CA VAL A 41 -11.47 -5.74 -4.97
C VAL A 41 -12.45 -6.53 -5.86
N ALA A 42 -12.55 -6.14 -7.12
CA ALA A 42 -13.39 -6.80 -8.12
C ALA A 42 -12.80 -8.17 -8.53
N ASP A 43 -13.61 -9.05 -9.11
CA ASP A 43 -13.13 -10.38 -9.53
C ASP A 43 -12.14 -10.31 -10.70
N ASP A 44 -12.27 -9.32 -11.55
CA ASP A 44 -11.36 -9.04 -12.67
C ASP A 44 -10.23 -8.06 -12.32
N TYR A 45 -10.03 -7.77 -11.03
CA TYR A 45 -9.00 -6.88 -10.53
C TYR A 45 -7.62 -7.14 -11.12
N ARG A 46 -6.91 -6.05 -11.38
CA ARG A 46 -5.50 -6.08 -11.83
C ARG A 46 -4.67 -5.04 -11.08
N MET A 47 -3.53 -5.48 -10.60
CA MET A 47 -2.60 -4.64 -9.87
C MET A 47 -1.22 -4.64 -10.54
N SER A 48 -0.61 -3.48 -10.57
CA SER A 48 0.81 -3.34 -10.92
C SER A 48 1.53 -2.53 -9.84
N ASP A 49 2.62 -3.07 -9.33
CA ASP A 49 3.52 -2.42 -8.39
C ASP A 49 4.89 -2.29 -9.06
N ILE A 50 5.15 -1.11 -9.56
CA ILE A 50 6.36 -0.83 -10.35
C ILE A 50 7.64 -0.96 -9.51
N PRO A 51 7.70 -0.45 -8.27
CA PRO A 51 8.85 -0.65 -7.39
C PRO A 51 9.22 -2.11 -7.16
N LEU A 52 8.23 -3.01 -7.10
CA LEU A 52 8.44 -4.44 -6.88
C LEU A 52 8.52 -5.24 -8.19
N GLY A 53 8.42 -4.59 -9.36
CA GLY A 53 8.47 -5.26 -10.66
C GLY A 53 7.23 -6.12 -10.96
N ILE A 54 6.12 -5.88 -10.28
CA ILE A 54 4.86 -6.60 -10.46
C ILE A 54 4.05 -5.91 -11.56
N VAL A 55 3.63 -6.68 -12.58
CA VAL A 55 2.88 -6.15 -13.71
C VAL A 55 1.61 -6.97 -13.94
N ARG A 56 0.45 -6.31 -13.88
CA ARG A 56 -0.88 -6.88 -14.16
C ARG A 56 -1.19 -8.15 -13.37
N SER A 57 -0.78 -8.19 -12.10
CA SER A 57 -1.12 -9.29 -11.19
C SER A 57 -2.62 -9.47 -11.11
N SER A 58 -3.08 -10.72 -11.22
CA SER A 58 -4.50 -11.04 -11.02
C SER A 58 -4.88 -10.97 -9.54
N LYS A 59 -6.19 -10.91 -9.24
CA LYS A 59 -6.72 -10.92 -7.87
C LYS A 59 -6.09 -12.04 -7.02
N GLY A 60 -6.09 -13.27 -7.52
CA GLY A 60 -5.55 -14.41 -6.78
C GLY A 60 -4.03 -14.33 -6.56
N ALA A 61 -3.27 -13.89 -7.56
CA ALA A 61 -1.82 -13.71 -7.41
C ALA A 61 -1.50 -12.57 -6.44
N TRP A 62 -2.21 -11.45 -6.52
CA TRP A 62 -2.10 -10.32 -5.60
C TRP A 62 -2.45 -10.71 -4.16
N TYR A 63 -3.52 -11.50 -3.96
CA TYR A 63 -3.86 -12.03 -2.64
C TYR A 63 -2.71 -12.85 -2.02
N GLN A 64 -2.08 -13.73 -2.81
CA GLN A 64 -0.91 -14.50 -2.34
C GLN A 64 0.31 -13.60 -2.06
N GLN A 65 0.51 -12.55 -2.84
CA GLN A 65 1.57 -11.56 -2.60
C GLN A 65 1.36 -10.84 -1.27
N ASN A 66 0.13 -10.40 -0.95
CA ASN A 66 -0.19 -9.78 0.34
C ASN A 66 0.04 -10.74 1.51
N LYS A 67 -0.35 -12.00 1.37
CA LYS A 67 -0.05 -13.03 2.38
C LYS A 67 1.46 -13.25 2.54
N GLY A 68 2.21 -13.27 1.45
CA GLY A 68 3.67 -13.37 1.46
C GLY A 68 4.30 -12.16 2.17
N PHE A 69 3.89 -10.94 1.83
CA PHE A 69 4.35 -9.71 2.48
C PHE A 69 4.07 -9.75 3.98
N SER A 70 2.85 -10.09 4.38
CA SER A 70 2.45 -10.19 5.80
C SER A 70 3.24 -11.25 6.57
N SER A 71 3.70 -12.31 5.92
CA SER A 71 4.52 -13.34 6.54
C SER A 71 5.94 -12.87 6.83
N LEU A 72 6.45 -11.96 6.04
CA LEU A 72 7.82 -11.43 6.14
C LEU A 72 7.91 -10.16 6.99
N MET A 73 6.83 -9.37 7.05
CA MET A 73 6.83 -8.03 7.63
C MET A 73 5.98 -7.95 8.90
N THR A 74 6.33 -7.00 9.78
CA THR A 74 5.56 -6.62 10.96
C THR A 74 5.65 -5.11 11.16
N ASN A 75 4.88 -4.57 12.10
CA ASN A 75 4.83 -3.13 12.37
C ASN A 75 4.58 -2.32 11.08
N ILE A 76 3.71 -2.85 10.23
CA ILE A 76 3.35 -2.17 8.99
C ILE A 76 2.53 -0.94 9.36
N SER A 77 2.89 0.20 8.81
CA SER A 77 2.10 1.42 8.90
C SER A 77 2.07 2.14 7.56
N VAL A 78 0.98 2.83 7.30
CA VAL A 78 0.80 3.65 6.11
C VAL A 78 0.45 5.07 6.55
N GLU A 79 1.24 6.04 6.15
CA GLU A 79 0.98 7.46 6.38
C GLU A 79 0.52 8.10 5.08
N ALA A 80 -0.72 8.58 5.05
CA ALA A 80 -1.27 9.32 3.92
C ALA A 80 -0.71 10.75 3.91
N ILE A 81 -0.17 11.16 2.77
CA ILE A 81 0.37 12.51 2.56
C ILE A 81 -0.69 13.39 1.87
N SER A 82 -1.23 12.93 0.75
CA SER A 82 -2.29 13.62 0.01
C SER A 82 -3.25 12.62 -0.63
N LEU A 83 -4.50 13.02 -0.81
CA LEU A 83 -5.55 12.23 -1.45
C LEU A 83 -6.25 13.10 -2.49
N HIS A 84 -6.37 12.61 -3.71
CA HIS A 84 -7.05 13.27 -4.83
C HIS A 84 -7.96 12.30 -5.56
N GLY A 85 -8.98 12.79 -6.19
CA GLY A 85 -9.89 11.99 -7.01
C GLY A 85 -11.31 11.93 -6.45
N SER A 86 -12.03 10.87 -6.80
CA SER A 86 -13.45 10.73 -6.48
C SER A 86 -13.83 9.27 -6.22
N SER A 87 -14.86 9.05 -5.40
CA SER A 87 -15.47 7.74 -5.16
C SER A 87 -16.50 7.33 -6.22
N GLU A 88 -16.78 8.20 -7.19
CA GLU A 88 -17.78 7.94 -8.22
C GLU A 88 -17.43 6.70 -9.06
N PRO A 89 -18.44 5.90 -9.46
CA PRO A 89 -18.21 4.73 -10.32
C PRO A 89 -17.47 5.10 -11.62
N GLY A 90 -16.45 4.32 -11.96
CA GLY A 90 -15.62 4.55 -13.15
C GLY A 90 -14.56 5.65 -12.99
N SER A 91 -14.52 6.33 -11.84
CA SER A 91 -13.46 7.29 -11.52
C SER A 91 -12.25 6.63 -10.86
N PHE A 92 -11.30 7.42 -10.43
CA PHE A 92 -10.11 6.97 -9.74
C PHE A 92 -9.75 7.89 -8.58
N ALA A 93 -8.93 7.36 -7.69
CA ALA A 93 -8.26 8.11 -6.63
C ALA A 93 -6.74 7.95 -6.73
N VAL A 94 -6.02 8.94 -6.25
CA VAL A 94 -4.58 8.94 -6.10
C VAL A 94 -4.25 9.22 -4.64
N LEU A 95 -3.57 8.29 -3.99
CA LEU A 95 -3.04 8.45 -2.65
C LEU A 95 -1.52 8.53 -2.71
N GLU A 96 -0.96 9.66 -2.32
CA GLU A 96 0.45 9.77 -1.97
C GLU A 96 0.63 9.28 -0.54
N ASN A 97 1.53 8.32 -0.34
CA ASN A 97 1.67 7.69 0.96
C ASN A 97 3.11 7.20 1.23
N VAL A 98 3.36 6.95 2.50
CA VAL A 98 4.59 6.34 2.97
C VAL A 98 4.24 5.07 3.70
N VAL A 99 4.76 3.95 3.22
CA VAL A 99 4.66 2.64 3.89
C VAL A 99 5.92 2.41 4.70
N ARG A 100 5.78 2.00 5.96
CA ARG A 100 6.89 1.59 6.82
C ARG A 100 6.64 0.17 7.33
N PHE A 101 7.70 -0.60 7.49
CA PHE A 101 7.62 -1.97 8.00
C PHE A 101 8.94 -2.41 8.66
N THR A 102 8.87 -3.48 9.43
CA THR A 102 10.02 -4.15 10.05
C THR A 102 10.06 -5.61 9.59
N LEU A 103 11.23 -6.15 9.29
CA LEU A 103 11.35 -7.55 8.89
C LEU A 103 11.19 -8.50 10.10
N LYS A 104 10.27 -9.46 9.99
CA LYS A 104 10.08 -10.55 10.97
C LYS A 104 11.17 -11.61 10.88
N VAL A 105 11.71 -11.82 9.69
CA VAL A 105 12.67 -12.86 9.35
C VAL A 105 13.74 -12.27 8.44
N ASP A 106 14.85 -12.97 8.28
CA ASP A 106 15.81 -12.63 7.23
C ASP A 106 15.15 -12.78 5.86
N PRO A 107 15.33 -11.83 4.94
CA PRO A 107 14.67 -11.89 3.66
C PRO A 107 15.14 -13.12 2.85
N PRO A 108 14.22 -13.90 2.27
CA PRO A 108 14.60 -14.98 1.38
C PRO A 108 15.29 -14.43 0.13
N GLU A 109 16.14 -15.24 -0.51
CA GLU A 109 16.91 -14.82 -1.69
C GLU A 109 16.05 -14.16 -2.78
N VAL A 110 14.84 -14.68 -2.98
CA VAL A 110 13.88 -14.15 -3.98
C VAL A 110 13.41 -12.73 -3.66
N ALA A 111 13.40 -12.33 -2.40
CA ALA A 111 12.96 -11.00 -1.98
C ALA A 111 14.11 -9.98 -1.92
N LYS A 112 15.36 -10.43 -1.84
CA LYS A 112 16.54 -9.55 -1.69
C LYS A 112 16.68 -8.48 -2.78
N PRO A 113 16.40 -8.75 -4.06
CA PRO A 113 16.50 -7.72 -5.10
C PRO A 113 15.59 -6.51 -4.89
N ASN A 114 14.50 -6.71 -4.15
CA ASN A 114 13.48 -5.69 -3.87
C ASN A 114 13.63 -5.06 -2.48
N LEU A 115 14.73 -5.30 -1.80
CA LEU A 115 15.00 -4.78 -0.47
C LEU A 115 16.37 -4.09 -0.43
N PRO A 116 16.59 -3.17 0.52
CA PRO A 116 17.90 -2.54 0.70
C PRO A 116 19.00 -3.58 0.92
N PRO A 117 20.19 -3.37 0.35
CA PRO A 117 21.32 -4.27 0.55
C PRO A 117 21.66 -4.45 2.03
N GLY A 118 21.90 -5.69 2.43
CA GLY A 118 22.32 -6.01 3.81
C GLY A 118 21.20 -5.98 4.86
N ILE A 119 19.95 -5.68 4.45
CA ILE A 119 18.80 -5.71 5.37
C ILE A 119 18.58 -7.12 5.93
N LYS A 120 18.28 -7.21 7.21
CA LYS A 120 18.10 -8.46 7.96
C LYS A 120 16.93 -8.38 8.92
N LYS A 121 16.59 -9.50 9.54
CA LYS A 121 15.56 -9.56 10.59
C LYS A 121 15.76 -8.46 11.63
N GLY A 122 14.67 -7.77 11.95
CA GLY A 122 14.62 -6.68 12.92
C GLY A 122 14.90 -5.30 12.34
N ASP A 123 15.44 -5.23 11.12
CA ASP A 123 15.65 -3.96 10.46
C ASP A 123 14.32 -3.39 9.95
N SER A 124 14.20 -2.07 9.97
CA SER A 124 13.06 -1.35 9.43
C SER A 124 13.41 -0.73 8.09
N SER A 125 12.41 -0.69 7.22
CA SER A 125 12.49 -0.07 5.90
C SER A 125 11.14 0.51 5.52
N GLY A 126 11.02 0.98 4.30
CA GLY A 126 9.75 1.50 3.81
C GLY A 126 9.80 1.86 2.33
N MET A 127 8.69 2.42 1.89
CA MET A 127 8.47 2.87 0.51
C MET A 127 7.76 4.21 0.51
N ILE A 128 8.13 5.06 -0.42
CA ILE A 128 7.32 6.22 -0.79
C ILE A 128 6.52 5.81 -2.00
N MET A 129 5.21 5.94 -1.93
CA MET A 129 4.29 5.40 -2.90
C MET A 129 3.32 6.45 -3.42
N LEU A 130 2.97 6.31 -4.68
CA LEU A 130 1.83 6.93 -5.30
C LEU A 130 0.89 5.82 -5.78
N SER A 131 -0.16 5.56 -5.01
CA SER A 131 -1.13 4.50 -5.28
C SER A 131 -2.30 5.09 -6.04
N THR A 132 -2.55 4.63 -7.27
CA THR A 132 -3.70 5.02 -8.07
C THR A 132 -4.69 3.87 -8.12
N ILE A 133 -5.93 4.14 -7.74
CA ILE A 133 -6.99 3.14 -7.53
C ILE A 133 -8.20 3.52 -8.39
N TRP A 134 -8.69 2.60 -9.22
CA TRP A 134 -9.88 2.78 -10.07
C TRP A 134 -11.04 1.97 -9.53
N TRP A 135 -12.22 2.58 -9.48
CA TRP A 135 -13.46 1.98 -9.04
C TRP A 135 -14.26 1.41 -10.22
N ASN A 136 -14.90 0.25 -10.01
CA ASN A 136 -15.94 -0.24 -10.93
C ASN A 136 -17.33 0.34 -10.58
N SER A 137 -18.36 -0.07 -11.32
CA SER A 137 -19.75 0.34 -11.10
C SER A 137 -20.29 -0.01 -9.71
N ASP A 138 -19.75 -1.05 -9.08
CA ASP A 138 -20.20 -1.55 -7.78
C ASP A 138 -19.42 -0.93 -6.60
N GLY A 139 -18.52 0.00 -6.91
CA GLY A 139 -17.67 0.66 -5.91
C GLY A 139 -16.52 -0.20 -5.38
N LYS A 140 -16.22 -1.32 -6.04
CA LYS A 140 -15.05 -2.13 -5.76
C LYS A 140 -13.83 -1.63 -6.52
N ILE A 141 -12.65 -1.92 -6.00
CA ILE A 141 -11.38 -1.62 -6.67
C ILE A 141 -11.24 -2.55 -7.87
N ALA A 142 -11.24 -2.00 -9.09
CA ALA A 142 -11.08 -2.77 -10.32
C ALA A 142 -9.62 -2.84 -10.77
N ARG A 143 -8.85 -1.80 -10.46
CA ARG A 143 -7.45 -1.69 -10.85
C ARG A 143 -6.67 -0.89 -9.82
N GLU A 144 -5.42 -1.26 -9.64
CA GLU A 144 -4.46 -0.51 -8.84
C GLU A 144 -3.13 -0.41 -9.58
N LEU A 145 -2.51 0.76 -9.50
CA LEU A 145 -1.20 1.02 -10.07
C LEU A 145 -0.38 1.80 -9.06
N GLU A 146 0.73 1.23 -8.68
CA GLU A 146 1.63 1.81 -7.71
C GLU A 146 2.96 2.20 -8.35
N TYR A 147 3.31 3.47 -8.18
CA TYR A 147 4.63 4.01 -8.45
C TYR A 147 5.28 4.40 -7.13
N GLY A 148 6.59 4.20 -7.03
CA GLY A 148 7.25 4.61 -5.82
C GLY A 148 8.72 4.25 -5.81
N LYS A 149 9.30 4.37 -4.62
CA LYS A 149 10.68 4.04 -4.39
C LYS A 149 10.81 3.31 -3.06
N LEU A 150 11.48 2.17 -3.10
CA LEU A 150 12.00 1.53 -1.88
C LEU A 150 13.08 2.40 -1.27
N LEU A 151 13.13 2.45 0.05
CA LEU A 151 14.15 3.17 0.78
C LEU A 151 15.44 2.36 0.81
N TRP A 152 16.54 3.05 0.55
CA TRP A 152 17.89 2.49 0.54
C TRP A 152 18.68 3.09 1.71
N GLU A 153 19.81 2.48 2.05
CA GLU A 153 20.77 3.06 2.98
C GLU A 153 21.10 4.51 2.58
N GLY A 154 21.06 5.42 3.55
CA GLY A 154 21.27 6.85 3.34
C GLY A 154 20.05 7.62 2.81
N PHE A 155 18.93 6.97 2.58
CA PHE A 155 17.69 7.62 2.22
C PHE A 155 16.84 7.89 3.48
N ASP A 156 16.70 9.15 3.84
CA ASP A 156 15.90 9.55 5.01
C ASP A 156 14.45 9.80 4.62
N ILE A 157 13.57 8.88 5.04
CA ILE A 157 12.13 9.01 4.82
C ILE A 157 11.56 10.25 5.53
N ASN A 158 12.17 10.69 6.63
CA ASN A 158 11.70 11.85 7.38
C ASN A 158 11.92 13.16 6.61
N ALA A 159 12.77 13.16 5.58
CA ALA A 159 12.90 14.30 4.68
C ALA A 159 11.57 14.64 3.95
N PHE A 160 10.63 13.71 3.91
CA PHE A 160 9.27 13.90 3.34
C PHE A 160 8.22 14.32 4.37
N ASN A 161 8.59 14.41 5.65
CA ASN A 161 7.69 14.95 6.66
C ASN A 161 7.52 16.46 6.42
N GLY A 162 6.27 16.91 6.35
CA GLY A 162 5.96 18.34 6.22
C GLY A 162 5.80 18.85 4.78
N TRP A 163 5.71 17.99 3.82
CA TRP A 163 5.29 18.36 2.46
C TRP A 163 3.82 18.77 2.44
#